data_8f3e5f8ed08ff0102565986351163b4d
#
_entry.id   8f3e5f8ed08ff0102565986351163b4d
#
_cell.length_a   1.000
_cell.length_b   1.000
_cell.length_c   1.000
_cell.angle_alpha   90.00
_cell.angle_beta   90.00
_cell.angle_gamma   90.00
#
_symmetry.space_group_name_H-M   'P 1'
#
loop_
_entity.id
_entity.type
_entity.pdbx_description
1 polymer ?
#
loop_
_entity_poly.entity_id
_entity_poly.type
_entity_poly.pdbx_seq_one_letter_code
_entity_poly.pdbx_strand_id
1 'polypeptide(L)'
;YPMNSLFGYRFAGLDDKGQTQIYGADGSVKLASAAKVDDVYFQGTATPKFDMSLTNNFTYKNWNLSFMFIAKLGHKYRKDVFQGSNINNRHVGERWQKPGDEANTIYPVYKSWNMDMFYFPFCDVNMGNASYLKLRDVTLAYKFNEPLISKIGMSDARIYLQARNLFRITAKDCDIDPEAMEMNTSNGMAASTNSGYSILPLNPEFYIGVSFSF
;
A
#
# COMPACT_ATOMS: atom_id res chain seq x y z
N TYR A 1 -17.48 14.53 2.10
CA TYR A 1 -16.53 13.52 1.66
C TYR A 1 -16.19 12.58 2.82
N PRO A 2 -15.83 11.31 2.54
CA PRO A 2 -15.39 10.36 3.56
C PRO A 2 -14.15 10.86 4.32
N MET A 3 -13.93 10.33 5.53
CA MET A 3 -12.67 10.53 6.24
C MET A 3 -11.49 10.00 5.42
N ASN A 4 -10.33 10.66 5.50
CA ASN A 4 -9.14 10.35 4.71
C ASN A 4 -9.35 10.41 3.19
N SER A 5 -10.19 11.36 2.74
CA SER A 5 -10.35 11.65 1.32
C SER A 5 -9.07 12.23 0.72
N LEU A 6 -8.76 11.76 -0.49
CA LEU A 6 -7.62 12.20 -1.27
C LEU A 6 -8.11 13.13 -2.38
N PHE A 7 -7.49 14.28 -2.49
CA PHE A 7 -7.79 15.30 -3.49
C PHE A 7 -6.55 15.63 -4.28
N GLY A 8 -6.71 16.06 -5.50
CA GLY A 8 -5.60 16.47 -6.35
C GLY A 8 -6.03 16.92 -7.72
N TYR A 9 -5.11 16.89 -8.66
CA TYR A 9 -5.24 17.46 -9.99
C TYR A 9 -5.27 16.37 -11.07
N ARG A 10 -5.90 16.68 -12.20
CA ARG A 10 -5.83 15.83 -13.40
C ARG A 10 -4.55 16.15 -14.15
N PHE A 11 -3.69 15.17 -14.29
CA PHE A 11 -2.42 15.31 -15.01
C PHE A 11 -2.65 15.47 -16.51
N ALA A 12 -2.05 16.49 -17.12
CA ALA A 12 -2.16 16.77 -18.54
C ALA A 12 -0.85 16.51 -19.31
N GLY A 13 0.20 16.03 -18.61
CA GLY A 13 1.51 15.84 -19.19
C GLY A 13 2.55 16.81 -18.68
N LEU A 14 3.64 16.93 -19.43
CA LEU A 14 4.70 17.89 -19.21
C LEU A 14 4.76 18.86 -20.40
N ASP A 15 5.21 20.09 -20.17
CA ASP A 15 5.51 21.01 -21.25
C ASP A 15 6.90 20.75 -21.86
N ASP A 16 7.28 21.56 -22.86
CA ASP A 16 8.58 21.52 -23.55
C ASP A 16 9.79 21.85 -22.66
N LYS A 17 9.54 22.27 -21.42
CA LYS A 17 10.55 22.56 -20.38
C LYS A 17 10.52 21.54 -19.24
N GLY A 18 9.69 20.48 -19.38
CA GLY A 18 9.52 19.43 -18.37
C GLY A 18 8.72 19.88 -17.14
N GLN A 19 7.92 20.94 -17.25
CA GLN A 19 7.08 21.43 -16.15
C GLN A 19 5.75 20.69 -16.15
N THR A 20 5.22 20.41 -14.96
CA THR A 20 3.95 19.70 -14.79
C THR A 20 2.78 20.52 -15.29
N GLN A 21 1.99 19.94 -16.18
CA GLN A 21 0.73 20.48 -16.66
C GLN A 21 -0.46 19.72 -16.07
N ILE A 22 -1.55 20.46 -15.85
CA ILE A 22 -2.81 19.94 -15.34
C ILE A 22 -3.98 20.41 -16.21
N TYR A 23 -5.07 19.62 -16.20
CA TYR A 23 -6.34 20.07 -16.72
C TYR A 23 -7.05 20.94 -15.68
N GLY A 24 -7.45 22.14 -16.09
CA GLY A 24 -8.32 22.99 -15.30
C GLY A 24 -9.75 22.46 -15.20
N ALA A 25 -10.56 23.03 -14.32
CA ALA A 25 -11.98 22.74 -14.21
C ALA A 25 -12.76 23.00 -15.51
N ASP A 26 -12.28 23.95 -16.30
CA ASP A 26 -12.79 24.31 -17.62
C ASP A 26 -12.28 23.40 -18.77
N GLY A 27 -11.45 22.40 -18.45
CA GLY A 27 -10.80 21.52 -19.41
C GLY A 27 -9.57 22.10 -20.11
N SER A 28 -9.18 23.34 -19.81
CA SER A 28 -7.95 23.94 -20.36
C SER A 28 -6.70 23.29 -19.77
N VAL A 29 -5.64 23.18 -20.58
CA VAL A 29 -4.33 22.76 -20.10
C VAL A 29 -3.56 23.98 -19.60
N LYS A 30 -3.01 23.88 -18.41
CA LYS A 30 -2.23 24.93 -17.77
C LYS A 30 -1.11 24.36 -16.91
N LEU A 31 -0.11 25.19 -16.59
CA LEU A 31 0.94 24.81 -15.65
C LEU A 31 0.33 24.55 -14.26
N ALA A 32 0.87 23.56 -13.56
CA ALA A 32 0.40 23.19 -12.23
C ALA A 32 0.55 24.34 -11.21
N SER A 33 1.55 25.22 -11.38
CA SER A 33 1.71 26.44 -10.57
C SER A 33 0.57 27.46 -10.73
N ALA A 34 -0.20 27.38 -11.83
CA ALA A 34 -1.37 28.21 -12.08
C ALA A 34 -2.69 27.55 -11.59
N ALA A 35 -2.61 26.48 -10.82
CA ALA A 35 -3.76 25.76 -10.29
C ALA A 35 -4.62 26.65 -9.38
N LYS A 36 -5.93 26.51 -9.51
CA LYS A 36 -6.94 27.14 -8.65
C LYS A 36 -7.64 26.08 -7.80
N VAL A 37 -8.36 26.51 -6.78
CA VAL A 37 -9.12 25.62 -5.90
C VAL A 37 -10.15 24.79 -6.70
N ASP A 38 -10.77 25.37 -7.71
CA ASP A 38 -11.77 24.70 -8.55
C ASP A 38 -11.18 23.59 -9.43
N ASP A 39 -9.87 23.57 -9.64
CA ASP A 39 -9.18 22.54 -10.41
C ASP A 39 -8.96 21.25 -9.61
N VAL A 40 -9.18 21.32 -8.29
CA VAL A 40 -9.00 20.20 -7.38
C VAL A 40 -10.23 19.30 -7.44
N TYR A 41 -10.02 17.99 -7.60
CA TYR A 41 -11.12 17.02 -7.59
C TYR A 41 -10.85 15.85 -6.62
N PHE A 42 -11.90 15.15 -6.28
CA PHE A 42 -11.84 13.97 -5.42
C PHE A 42 -11.27 12.77 -6.16
N GLN A 43 -10.13 12.24 -5.68
CA GLN A 43 -9.41 11.12 -6.29
C GLN A 43 -9.71 9.77 -5.63
N GLY A 44 -10.32 9.79 -4.47
CA GLY A 44 -10.64 8.59 -3.70
C GLY A 44 -10.41 8.74 -2.21
N THR A 45 -10.34 7.63 -1.52
CA THR A 45 -10.09 7.60 -0.07
C THR A 45 -8.96 6.63 0.27
N ALA A 46 -8.19 6.96 1.29
CA ALA A 46 -7.19 6.05 1.87
C ALA A 46 -7.81 5.01 2.82
N THR A 47 -9.10 5.17 3.15
CA THR A 47 -9.82 4.17 3.95
C THR A 47 -10.42 3.09 3.04
N PRO A 48 -10.20 1.80 3.33
CA PRO A 48 -10.80 0.71 2.57
C PRO A 48 -12.33 0.82 2.55
N LYS A 49 -12.93 0.59 1.39
CA LYS A 49 -14.39 0.47 1.25
C LYS A 49 -14.90 -0.87 1.77
N PHE A 50 -14.09 -1.90 1.62
CA PHE A 50 -14.36 -3.24 2.12
C PHE A 50 -13.17 -3.71 2.93
N ASP A 51 -13.44 -4.12 4.16
CA ASP A 51 -12.46 -4.74 5.08
C ASP A 51 -13.08 -6.08 5.51
N MET A 52 -12.47 -7.17 5.04
CA MET A 52 -13.03 -8.51 5.17
C MET A 52 -11.97 -9.46 5.71
N SER A 53 -12.43 -10.43 6.49
CA SER A 53 -11.61 -11.56 6.91
C SER A 53 -12.38 -12.86 6.74
N LEU A 54 -11.65 -13.91 6.35
CA LEU A 54 -12.16 -15.28 6.24
C LEU A 54 -11.25 -16.19 7.02
N THR A 55 -11.77 -16.75 8.11
CA THR A 55 -11.07 -17.77 8.89
C THR A 55 -11.76 -19.11 8.69
N ASN A 56 -10.97 -20.14 8.38
CA ASN A 56 -11.43 -21.50 8.27
C ASN A 56 -10.63 -22.41 9.20
N ASN A 57 -11.28 -23.42 9.71
CA ASN A 57 -10.69 -24.43 10.57
C ASN A 57 -11.18 -25.82 10.13
N PHE A 58 -10.25 -26.68 9.74
CA PHE A 58 -10.52 -28.04 9.28
C PHE A 58 -9.89 -29.02 10.26
N THR A 59 -10.72 -29.93 10.76
CA THR A 59 -10.24 -30.99 11.63
C THR A 59 -10.47 -32.34 10.94
N TYR A 60 -9.41 -33.13 10.81
CA TYR A 60 -9.45 -34.46 10.30
C TYR A 60 -8.65 -35.42 11.22
N LYS A 61 -9.34 -36.31 11.92
CA LYS A 61 -8.73 -37.15 12.97
C LYS A 61 -7.95 -36.28 13.97
N ASN A 62 -6.64 -36.48 14.05
CA ASN A 62 -5.74 -35.80 14.96
C ASN A 62 -5.13 -34.51 14.37
N TRP A 63 -5.42 -34.21 13.10
CA TRP A 63 -4.93 -33.05 12.42
C TRP A 63 -5.93 -31.90 12.49
N ASN A 64 -5.41 -30.72 12.74
CA ASN A 64 -6.15 -29.47 12.67
C ASN A 64 -5.39 -28.49 11.79
N LEU A 65 -6.06 -28.00 10.75
CA LEU A 65 -5.56 -26.96 9.85
C LEU A 65 -6.44 -25.74 10.00
N SER A 66 -5.86 -24.61 10.40
CA SER A 66 -6.54 -23.31 10.37
C SER A 66 -5.80 -22.34 9.47
N PHE A 67 -6.54 -21.46 8.80
CA PHE A 67 -5.96 -20.36 8.06
C PHE A 67 -6.88 -19.15 8.06
N MET A 68 -6.26 -17.98 7.92
CA MET A 68 -6.93 -16.69 7.90
C MET A 68 -6.50 -15.88 6.70
N PHE A 69 -7.47 -15.55 5.85
CA PHE A 69 -7.33 -14.53 4.82
C PHE A 69 -7.88 -13.19 5.31
N ILE A 70 -7.22 -12.12 4.92
CA ILE A 70 -7.73 -10.76 5.03
C ILE A 70 -7.73 -10.10 3.66
N ALA A 71 -8.76 -9.30 3.38
CA ALA A 71 -8.84 -8.51 2.16
C ALA A 71 -9.28 -7.09 2.51
N LYS A 72 -8.53 -6.11 2.01
CA LYS A 72 -8.88 -4.70 2.08
C LYS A 72 -8.97 -4.14 0.66
N LEU A 73 -10.14 -3.64 0.29
CA LEU A 73 -10.42 -3.29 -1.09
C LEU A 73 -10.96 -1.85 -1.22
N GLY A 74 -10.67 -1.24 -2.38
CA GLY A 74 -11.27 0.01 -2.78
C GLY A 74 -10.68 1.26 -2.13
N HIS A 75 -9.49 1.17 -1.55
CA HIS A 75 -8.74 2.32 -1.06
C HIS A 75 -7.57 2.65 -1.97
N LYS A 76 -7.13 3.89 -1.87
CA LYS A 76 -6.03 4.42 -2.66
C LYS A 76 -4.92 4.97 -1.76
N TYR A 77 -3.74 5.09 -2.32
CA TYR A 77 -2.61 5.76 -1.69
C TYR A 77 -1.95 6.66 -2.72
N ARG A 78 -1.19 7.64 -2.23
CA ARG A 78 -0.36 8.50 -3.07
C ARG A 78 1.05 7.91 -3.13
N LYS A 79 1.53 7.66 -4.34
CA LYS A 79 2.88 7.13 -4.56
C LYS A 79 3.91 8.13 -4.05
N ASP A 80 4.99 7.61 -3.47
CA ASP A 80 6.14 8.41 -3.08
C ASP A 80 6.95 8.75 -4.34
N VAL A 81 6.84 9.99 -4.77
CA VAL A 81 7.57 10.55 -5.91
C VAL A 81 8.43 11.70 -5.43
N PHE A 82 9.48 12.04 -6.18
CA PHE A 82 10.34 13.14 -5.78
C PHE A 82 9.58 14.47 -5.68
N GLN A 83 9.83 15.18 -4.61
CA GLN A 83 9.20 16.45 -4.27
C GLN A 83 10.22 17.41 -3.65
N GLY A 84 10.34 18.60 -4.19
CA GLY A 84 11.22 19.63 -3.64
C GLY A 84 12.66 19.15 -3.51
N SER A 85 13.17 19.11 -2.29
CA SER A 85 14.52 18.60 -1.99
C SER A 85 14.60 17.09 -1.76
N ASN A 86 13.45 16.41 -1.62
CA ASN A 86 13.41 14.97 -1.45
C ASN A 86 13.39 14.28 -2.82
N ILE A 87 14.51 13.70 -3.19
CA ILE A 87 14.66 12.96 -4.43
C ILE A 87 14.53 11.47 -4.09
N ASN A 88 13.46 10.85 -4.59
CA ASN A 88 13.38 9.41 -4.62
C ASN A 88 14.29 8.90 -5.75
N ASN A 89 15.35 8.18 -5.39
CA ASN A 89 16.35 7.66 -6.34
C ASN A 89 15.72 6.76 -7.41
N ARG A 90 14.57 6.14 -7.11
CA ARG A 90 13.86 5.23 -8.02
C ARG A 90 13.48 5.87 -9.35
N HIS A 91 13.14 7.16 -9.35
CA HIS A 91 12.60 7.85 -10.53
C HIS A 91 13.52 8.94 -11.08
N VAL A 92 14.68 9.17 -10.46
CA VAL A 92 15.62 10.21 -10.89
C VAL A 92 16.12 9.98 -12.31
N GLY A 93 16.37 8.72 -12.68
CA GLY A 93 16.83 8.35 -14.04
C GLY A 93 15.74 8.51 -15.11
N GLU A 94 14.47 8.48 -14.71
CA GLU A 94 13.31 8.53 -15.61
C GLU A 94 12.77 9.95 -15.81
N ARG A 95 13.32 10.94 -15.08
CA ARG A 95 12.84 12.33 -15.15
C ARG A 95 13.10 12.96 -16.51
N TRP A 96 12.34 13.97 -16.85
CA TRP A 96 12.60 14.82 -17.99
C TRP A 96 13.99 15.49 -17.91
N GLN A 97 14.78 15.45 -18.96
CA GLN A 97 16.15 16.00 -19.02
C GLN A 97 16.35 16.95 -20.21
N LYS A 98 15.65 16.75 -21.31
CA LYS A 98 15.77 17.55 -22.53
C LYS A 98 14.45 17.62 -23.30
N PRO A 99 14.24 18.63 -24.14
CA PRO A 99 13.07 18.73 -25.01
C PRO A 99 12.87 17.46 -25.85
N GLY A 100 11.62 16.97 -25.88
CA GLY A 100 11.22 15.70 -26.49
C GLY A 100 11.02 14.56 -25.48
N ASP A 101 11.56 14.67 -24.27
CA ASP A 101 11.38 13.67 -23.22
C ASP A 101 9.94 13.68 -22.66
N GLU A 102 9.21 14.81 -22.78
CA GLU A 102 7.82 14.94 -22.34
C GLU A 102 6.88 13.91 -22.97
N ALA A 103 7.24 13.36 -24.13
CA ALA A 103 6.48 12.29 -24.77
C ALA A 103 6.73 10.90 -24.14
N ASN A 104 7.82 10.74 -23.41
CA ASN A 104 8.30 9.43 -22.93
C ASN A 104 8.31 9.29 -21.41
N THR A 105 8.18 10.39 -20.67
CA THR A 105 8.17 10.36 -19.20
C THR A 105 7.03 11.18 -18.62
N ILE A 106 6.56 10.76 -17.45
CA ILE A 106 5.61 11.52 -16.62
C ILE A 106 6.32 12.35 -15.54
N TYR A 107 7.62 12.08 -15.30
CA TYR A 107 8.36 12.71 -14.21
C TYR A 107 8.92 14.05 -14.66
N PRO A 108 8.58 15.14 -13.94
CA PRO A 108 8.96 16.49 -14.32
C PRO A 108 10.48 16.72 -14.23
N VAL A 109 10.91 17.83 -14.80
CA VAL A 109 12.28 18.31 -14.64
C VAL A 109 12.59 18.56 -13.18
N TYR A 110 13.73 18.09 -12.72
CA TYR A 110 14.20 18.41 -11.37
C TYR A 110 14.85 19.83 -11.37
N LYS A 111 14.18 20.75 -10.71
CA LYS A 111 14.73 22.07 -10.41
C LYS A 111 14.46 22.38 -8.94
N SER A 112 15.50 22.75 -8.21
CA SER A 112 15.35 23.27 -6.84
C SER A 112 14.37 24.46 -6.85
N TRP A 113 13.39 24.43 -5.95
CA TRP A 113 12.37 25.48 -5.80
C TRP A 113 11.44 25.70 -7.01
N ASN A 114 11.19 24.67 -7.80
CA ASN A 114 10.16 24.73 -8.84
C ASN A 114 8.78 24.41 -8.27
N MET A 115 7.87 25.38 -8.30
CA MET A 115 6.50 25.21 -7.80
C MET A 115 5.75 24.09 -8.53
N ASP A 116 5.93 23.92 -9.84
CA ASP A 116 5.25 22.86 -10.61
C ASP A 116 5.62 21.47 -10.12
N MET A 117 6.85 21.28 -9.66
CA MET A 117 7.31 20.03 -9.07
C MET A 117 6.62 19.72 -7.72
N PHE A 118 6.21 20.75 -6.95
CA PHE A 118 5.45 20.55 -5.70
C PHE A 118 4.02 20.09 -5.95
N TYR A 119 3.44 20.38 -7.11
CA TYR A 119 2.08 19.94 -7.47
C TYR A 119 2.06 18.55 -8.07
N PHE A 120 3.16 18.08 -8.67
CA PHE A 120 3.24 16.78 -9.33
C PHE A 120 2.81 15.59 -8.42
N PRO A 121 3.24 15.50 -7.16
CA PRO A 121 2.80 14.41 -6.27
C PRO A 121 1.28 14.35 -6.08
N PHE A 122 0.56 15.46 -6.28
CA PHE A 122 -0.89 15.56 -6.12
C PHE A 122 -1.65 15.26 -7.42
N CYS A 123 -0.96 14.97 -8.51
CA CYS A 123 -1.60 14.54 -9.75
C CYS A 123 -2.11 13.10 -9.67
N ASP A 124 -3.20 12.81 -10.38
CA ASP A 124 -3.85 11.49 -10.42
C ASP A 124 -2.96 10.36 -10.94
N VAL A 125 -1.98 10.66 -11.77
CA VAL A 125 -0.97 9.72 -12.24
C VAL A 125 -0.15 9.10 -11.10
N ASN A 126 -0.07 9.80 -9.97
CA ASN A 126 0.63 9.34 -8.76
C ASN A 126 -0.31 8.69 -7.73
N MET A 127 -1.55 8.37 -8.13
CA MET A 127 -2.49 7.65 -7.27
C MET A 127 -2.45 6.16 -7.57
N GLY A 128 -2.06 5.36 -6.58
CA GLY A 128 -2.07 3.90 -6.63
C GLY A 128 -3.30 3.30 -5.98
N ASN A 129 -3.66 2.10 -6.41
CA ASN A 129 -4.68 1.28 -5.77
C ASN A 129 -4.04 0.43 -4.68
N ALA A 130 -4.43 0.63 -3.43
CA ALA A 130 -3.88 -0.09 -2.27
C ALA A 130 -4.64 -1.38 -1.94
N SER A 131 -5.55 -1.83 -2.81
CA SER A 131 -6.32 -3.06 -2.58
C SER A 131 -5.42 -4.29 -2.52
N TYR A 132 -5.66 -5.16 -1.56
CA TYR A 132 -4.91 -6.39 -1.40
C TYR A 132 -5.72 -7.53 -0.78
N LEU A 133 -5.26 -8.75 -1.03
CA LEU A 133 -5.64 -9.99 -0.36
C LEU A 133 -4.37 -10.61 0.24
N LYS A 134 -4.42 -11.01 1.50
CA LYS A 134 -3.28 -11.58 2.22
C LYS A 134 -3.67 -12.86 2.95
N LEU A 135 -2.81 -13.88 2.85
CA LEU A 135 -2.84 -15.03 3.75
C LEU A 135 -2.06 -14.65 5.00
N ARG A 136 -2.81 -14.27 6.05
CA ARG A 136 -2.24 -13.70 7.26
C ARG A 136 -1.63 -14.75 8.18
N ASP A 137 -2.34 -15.85 8.35
CA ASP A 137 -1.97 -16.90 9.29
C ASP A 137 -2.37 -18.26 8.75
N VAL A 138 -1.50 -19.25 8.92
CA VAL A 138 -1.77 -20.67 8.69
C VAL A 138 -1.19 -21.45 9.83
N THR A 139 -1.99 -22.30 10.45
CA THR A 139 -1.55 -23.18 11.54
C THR A 139 -1.95 -24.60 11.22
N LEU A 140 -0.97 -25.49 11.22
CA LEU A 140 -1.17 -26.95 11.16
C LEU A 140 -0.78 -27.54 12.50
N ALA A 141 -1.73 -28.20 13.16
CA ALA A 141 -1.52 -28.82 14.45
C ALA A 141 -1.81 -30.29 14.38
N TYR A 142 -1.08 -31.09 15.15
CA TYR A 142 -1.31 -32.51 15.37
C TYR A 142 -1.46 -32.79 16.87
N LYS A 143 -2.60 -33.40 17.25
CA LYS A 143 -2.88 -33.84 18.60
C LYS A 143 -2.48 -35.30 18.76
N PHE A 144 -1.67 -35.61 19.75
CA PHE A 144 -1.26 -36.99 20.02
C PHE A 144 -2.40 -37.79 20.63
N ASN A 145 -2.42 -39.09 20.33
CA ASN A 145 -3.44 -39.97 20.85
C ASN A 145 -3.25 -40.24 22.35
N GLU A 146 -4.34 -40.26 23.12
CA GLU A 146 -4.32 -40.51 24.57
C GLU A 146 -3.53 -41.78 24.98
N PRO A 147 -3.66 -42.95 24.31
CA PRO A 147 -2.91 -44.15 24.70
C PRO A 147 -1.38 -43.98 24.58
N LEU A 148 -0.92 -43.04 23.79
CA LEU A 148 0.52 -42.78 23.64
C LEU A 148 1.03 -41.85 24.76
N ILE A 149 0.28 -40.80 25.06
CA ILE A 149 0.71 -39.74 26.00
C ILE A 149 0.46 -40.14 27.48
N SER A 150 -0.57 -40.92 27.75
CA SER A 150 -0.87 -41.39 29.11
C SER A 150 0.25 -42.26 29.70
N LYS A 151 1.03 -42.95 28.85
CA LYS A 151 2.20 -43.74 29.29
C LYS A 151 3.30 -42.91 29.92
N ILE A 152 3.34 -41.62 29.61
CA ILE A 152 4.30 -40.67 30.13
C ILE A 152 3.66 -39.63 31.08
N GLY A 153 2.44 -39.93 31.55
CA GLY A 153 1.73 -39.14 32.57
C GLY A 153 1.10 -37.84 32.02
N MET A 154 0.96 -37.70 30.70
CA MET A 154 0.32 -36.54 30.08
C MET A 154 -1.16 -36.79 29.81
N SER A 155 -1.99 -35.77 30.01
CA SER A 155 -3.42 -35.77 29.70
C SER A 155 -3.73 -35.21 28.30
N ASP A 156 -2.91 -34.27 27.83
CA ASP A 156 -3.01 -33.71 26.46
C ASP A 156 -1.60 -33.38 25.95
N ALA A 157 -1.39 -33.57 24.63
CA ALA A 157 -0.16 -33.15 23.97
C ALA A 157 -0.45 -32.85 22.51
N ARG A 158 0.08 -31.74 22.03
CA ARG A 158 0.01 -31.33 20.63
C ARG A 158 1.28 -30.65 20.17
N ILE A 159 1.62 -30.80 18.91
CA ILE A 159 2.63 -30.06 18.18
C ILE A 159 1.94 -29.21 17.13
N TYR A 160 2.45 -28.02 16.88
CA TYR A 160 1.91 -27.18 15.80
C TYR A 160 3.03 -26.45 15.06
N LEU A 161 2.77 -26.22 13.79
CA LEU A 161 3.54 -25.37 12.89
C LEU A 161 2.64 -24.21 12.51
N GLN A 162 3.09 -22.99 12.73
CA GLN A 162 2.41 -21.77 12.34
C GLN A 162 3.27 -20.98 11.38
N ALA A 163 2.66 -20.47 10.33
CA ALA A 163 3.29 -19.56 9.39
C ALA A 163 2.45 -18.29 9.27
N ARG A 164 3.11 -17.13 9.29
CA ARG A 164 2.48 -15.81 9.16
C ARG A 164 3.01 -15.06 7.95
N ASN A 165 2.19 -14.19 7.40
CA ASN A 165 2.55 -13.32 6.28
C ASN A 165 3.09 -14.07 5.06
N LEU A 166 2.56 -15.28 4.77
CA LEU A 166 3.10 -16.17 3.74
C LEU A 166 3.07 -15.57 2.35
N PHE A 167 1.96 -14.96 1.96
CA PHE A 167 1.86 -14.28 0.68
C PHE A 167 0.81 -13.18 0.69
N ARG A 168 0.96 -12.28 -0.27
CA ARG A 168 0.08 -11.16 -0.52
C ARG A 168 -0.13 -11.00 -2.02
N ILE A 169 -1.36 -10.71 -2.40
CA ILE A 169 -1.74 -10.30 -3.76
C ILE A 169 -2.19 -8.85 -3.66
N THR A 170 -1.54 -7.95 -4.37
CA THR A 170 -1.87 -6.53 -4.43
C THR A 170 -2.45 -6.16 -5.79
N ALA A 171 -3.09 -5.00 -5.89
CA ALA A 171 -3.44 -4.40 -7.17
C ALA A 171 -2.18 -4.21 -8.04
N LYS A 172 -2.35 -4.26 -9.37
CA LYS A 172 -1.22 -4.25 -10.34
C LYS A 172 -0.33 -3.00 -10.24
N ASP A 173 -0.91 -1.87 -9.88
CA ASP A 173 -0.24 -0.57 -9.77
C ASP A 173 0.25 -0.26 -8.34
N CYS A 174 0.14 -1.23 -7.42
CA CYS A 174 0.62 -1.11 -6.05
C CYS A 174 2.09 -1.56 -5.97
N ASP A 175 2.97 -0.60 -5.79
CA ASP A 175 4.42 -0.79 -5.73
C ASP A 175 4.97 -0.87 -4.30
N ILE A 176 4.09 -0.81 -3.31
CA ILE A 176 4.42 -0.87 -1.87
C ILE A 176 3.68 -1.99 -1.17
N ASP A 177 4.02 -2.25 0.09
CA ASP A 177 3.19 -3.05 1.00
C ASP A 177 2.08 -2.18 1.59
N PRO A 178 0.81 -2.34 1.15
CA PRO A 178 -0.27 -1.49 1.65
C PRO A 178 -0.60 -1.72 3.13
N GLU A 179 -0.13 -2.80 3.73
CA GLU A 179 -0.29 -3.05 5.18
C GLU A 179 0.84 -2.41 6.00
N ALA A 180 2.03 -2.26 5.40
CA ALA A 180 3.19 -1.63 6.03
C ALA A 180 3.25 -0.11 5.75
N MET A 181 2.16 0.47 5.27
CA MET A 181 2.06 1.90 5.00
C MET A 181 1.77 2.67 6.27
N GLU A 182 2.69 3.52 6.70
CA GLU A 182 2.42 4.48 7.76
C GLU A 182 1.78 5.73 7.16
N MET A 183 0.53 5.99 7.52
CA MET A 183 -0.13 7.24 7.17
C MET A 183 0.35 8.32 8.14
N ASN A 184 1.15 9.25 7.65
CA ASN A 184 1.58 10.39 8.44
C ASN A 184 0.39 11.31 8.74
N THR A 185 -0.17 11.15 9.95
CA THR A 185 -1.28 11.96 10.45
C THR A 185 -0.81 13.07 11.41
N SER A 186 0.50 13.29 11.52
CA SER A 186 1.09 14.04 12.64
C SER A 186 0.94 15.56 12.60
N ASN A 187 0.44 16.15 11.51
CA ASN A 187 0.18 17.60 11.47
C ASN A 187 -1.15 17.88 10.81
N GLY A 188 -1.97 18.78 11.35
CA GLY A 188 -3.31 19.11 10.85
C GLY A 188 -3.41 19.55 9.37
N MET A 189 -2.30 19.64 8.66
CA MET A 189 -2.20 19.73 7.20
C MET A 189 -2.13 18.34 6.52
N ALA A 190 -2.14 17.27 7.28
CA ALA A 190 -1.87 15.90 6.83
C ALA A 190 -2.90 15.33 5.84
N ALA A 191 -4.08 15.88 5.77
CA ALA A 191 -5.06 15.48 4.76
C ALA A 191 -4.58 15.74 3.32
N SER A 192 -3.64 16.65 3.12
CA SER A 192 -3.06 16.97 1.81
C SER A 192 -1.78 16.20 1.47
N THR A 193 -1.10 15.65 2.48
CA THR A 193 0.22 15.02 2.34
C THR A 193 0.23 13.53 2.69
N ASN A 194 -0.90 12.83 2.52
CA ASN A 194 -0.98 11.37 2.71
C ASN A 194 -0.15 10.62 1.64
N SER A 195 1.14 10.96 1.55
CA SER A 195 2.13 10.12 0.92
C SER A 195 2.43 9.00 1.90
N GLY A 196 2.07 7.78 1.55
CA GLY A 196 2.47 6.61 2.31
C GLY A 196 3.99 6.49 2.27
N TYR A 197 4.63 6.65 3.42
CA TYR A 197 6.02 6.21 3.52
C TYR A 197 6.07 4.70 3.36
N SER A 198 6.86 4.23 2.41
CA SER A 198 7.13 2.81 2.24
C SER A 198 7.95 2.33 3.42
N ILE A 199 7.31 1.58 4.31
CA ILE A 199 8.02 0.78 5.32
C ILE A 199 8.37 -0.57 4.68
N LEU A 200 9.42 -1.22 5.17
CA LEU A 200 9.81 -2.54 4.69
C LEU A 200 8.64 -3.52 4.81
N PRO A 201 8.39 -4.34 3.77
CA PRO A 201 7.33 -5.33 3.80
C PRO A 201 7.49 -6.29 4.97
N LEU A 202 6.38 -6.71 5.55
CA LEU A 202 6.38 -7.76 6.56
C LEU A 202 6.85 -9.08 5.94
N ASN A 203 7.95 -9.62 6.46
CA ASN A 203 8.49 -10.90 6.02
C ASN A 203 7.63 -12.07 6.48
N PRO A 204 7.65 -13.22 5.78
CA PRO A 204 7.11 -14.46 6.29
C PRO A 204 7.81 -14.89 7.57
N GLU A 205 7.02 -15.34 8.55
CA GLU A 205 7.49 -15.81 9.83
C GLU A 205 7.00 -17.24 10.05
N PHE A 206 7.85 -18.09 10.65
CA PHE A 206 7.55 -19.49 10.93
C PHE A 206 7.78 -19.80 12.39
N TYR A 207 6.83 -20.49 13.02
CA TYR A 207 6.86 -20.89 14.41
C TYR A 207 6.59 -22.38 14.55
N ILE A 208 7.36 -23.05 15.38
CA ILE A 208 7.07 -24.41 15.82
C ILE A 208 6.80 -24.35 17.31
N GLY A 209 5.73 -24.94 17.75
CA GLY A 209 5.38 -25.00 19.16
C GLY A 209 4.87 -26.36 19.58
N VAL A 210 5.06 -26.66 20.85
CA VAL A 210 4.48 -27.82 21.53
C VAL A 210 3.69 -27.35 22.73
N SER A 211 2.56 -28.02 22.97
CA SER A 211 1.72 -27.76 24.15
C SER A 211 1.40 -29.11 24.77
N PHE A 212 1.51 -29.22 26.07
CA PHE A 212 1.20 -30.42 26.81
C PHE A 212 0.58 -30.09 28.16
N SER A 213 -0.23 -30.98 28.67
CA SER A 213 -0.83 -30.95 30.00
C SER A 213 -0.62 -32.25 30.71
N PHE A 214 -0.46 -32.21 32.01
CA PHE A 214 -0.32 -33.35 32.89
C PHE A 214 -1.60 -33.65 33.66
#